data_81683c569d122ea35f9e0262d24b2955
#
_entry.id   81683c569d122ea35f9e0262d24b2955
#
_cell.length_a   1.000
_cell.length_b   1.000
_cell.length_c   1.000
_cell.angle_alpha   90.00
_cell.angle_beta   90.00
_cell.angle_gamma   90.00
#
_symmetry.space_group_name_H-M   'P 1'
#
loop_
_entity.id
_entity.type
_entity.pdbx_description
1 polymer ?
#
loop_
_entity_poly.entity_id
_entity_poly.type
_entity_poly.pdbx_seq_one_letter_code
_entity_poly.pdbx_strand_id
1 'polypeptide(L)'
;GLYHNTAGVPGFEGTTDGVEVRLHPNMPIQESTALWTFDGTFPPKLLQARYSESVLMRHYNALPIDVSANHGFGLHTLTTHEHNGHNPAESDGYANAFFFPGQFYDYRWPMVLAGHDSVNTDALDARAGTPDGEGGVRKIPGDYRETMSTHWFHDHMLDFTAQNVYKGSAAMMNYYSALDRGNEGIDDGVNLRLPSGTALDWGNRDYDVNLVLADKAWDKEGQLWFNPFNLRGFVGDVMTVNWLYKPYLDVRARKYRFRLLNGSVSRYFKVALMNQSGEPVPFYMVANDGNVMEH
;
A
#
# COMPACT_ATOMS: atom_id res chain seq x y z
N GLY A 1 3.79 8.54 19.40
CA GLY A 1 4.94 7.64 19.30
C GLY A 1 4.53 6.24 18.92
N LEU A 2 5.45 5.47 18.38
CA LEU A 2 5.21 4.06 18.10
C LEU A 2 5.57 3.22 19.32
N TYR A 3 4.76 2.22 19.57
CA TYR A 3 5.00 1.27 20.64
C TYR A 3 5.45 -0.07 20.02
N HIS A 4 6.49 -0.66 20.56
CA HIS A 4 6.90 -2.01 20.22
C HIS A 4 6.55 -2.96 21.35
N ASN A 5 5.86 -4.04 21.02
CA ASN A 5 5.70 -5.14 21.95
C ASN A 5 7.02 -5.92 22.02
N THR A 6 7.68 -5.86 23.16
CA THR A 6 8.94 -6.55 23.38
C THR A 6 8.77 -8.03 23.77
N ALA A 7 7.55 -8.48 24.01
CA ALA A 7 7.27 -9.85 24.46
C ALA A 7 7.32 -10.83 23.29
N GLY A 8 8.49 -11.41 23.05
CA GLY A 8 8.67 -12.54 22.14
C GLY A 8 8.75 -12.23 20.66
N VAL A 9 8.90 -10.96 20.27
CA VAL A 9 9.14 -10.57 18.88
C VAL A 9 10.63 -10.36 18.67
N PRO A 10 11.32 -11.23 17.92
CA PRO A 10 12.75 -11.10 17.67
C PRO A 10 13.10 -9.76 17.00
N GLY A 11 14.14 -9.10 17.47
CA GLY A 11 14.58 -7.79 16.97
C GLY A 11 13.86 -6.59 17.57
N PHE A 12 12.87 -6.83 18.43
CA PHE A 12 12.13 -5.76 19.15
C PHE A 12 12.28 -5.86 20.66
N GLU A 13 13.14 -6.76 21.12
CA GLU A 13 13.39 -6.99 22.54
C GLU A 13 13.96 -5.74 23.20
N GLY A 14 13.25 -5.25 24.19
CA GLY A 14 13.69 -4.11 25.00
C GLY A 14 13.64 -2.76 24.29
N THR A 15 13.10 -2.66 23.06
CA THR A 15 12.93 -1.37 22.41
C THR A 15 11.62 -0.73 22.84
N THR A 16 11.71 0.45 23.41
CA THR A 16 10.59 1.38 23.59
C THR A 16 10.74 2.60 22.69
N ASP A 17 11.73 2.58 21.82
CA ASP A 17 12.05 3.67 20.91
C ASP A 17 11.00 3.74 19.83
N GLY A 18 10.01 4.58 20.02
CA GLY A 18 9.00 4.89 19.05
C GLY A 18 9.40 6.08 18.18
N VAL A 19 8.77 6.20 17.03
CA VAL A 19 8.83 7.41 16.22
C VAL A 19 7.71 8.35 16.64
N GLU A 20 8.05 9.59 16.96
CA GLU A 20 7.05 10.63 17.21
C GLU A 20 6.35 10.99 15.90
N VAL A 21 5.04 10.82 15.87
CA VAL A 21 4.23 11.11 14.69
C VAL A 21 3.38 12.35 14.94
N ARG A 22 3.55 13.35 14.07
CA ARG A 22 2.65 14.50 13.93
C ARG A 22 2.01 14.45 12.56
N LEU A 23 0.70 14.51 12.51
CA LEU A 23 -0.05 14.48 11.24
C LEU A 23 -0.06 15.84 10.55
N HIS A 24 0.26 16.89 11.30
CA HIS A 24 0.50 18.26 10.83
C HIS A 24 1.38 19.00 11.85
N PRO A 25 2.23 19.96 11.44
CA PRO A 25 3.09 20.72 12.38
C PRO A 25 2.36 21.38 13.55
N ASN A 26 1.10 21.78 13.34
CA ASN A 26 0.26 22.43 14.38
C ASN A 26 -0.60 21.44 15.17
N MET A 27 -0.44 20.14 14.96
CA MET A 27 -1.13 19.10 15.74
C MET A 27 -0.20 18.56 16.81
N PRO A 28 -0.74 18.01 17.92
CA PRO A 28 0.09 17.35 18.92
C PRO A 28 0.71 16.06 18.37
N ILE A 29 1.74 15.58 19.06
CA ILE A 29 2.27 14.23 18.85
C ILE A 29 1.15 13.25 19.21
N GLN A 30 0.94 12.25 18.36
CA GLN A 30 -0.02 11.20 18.63
C GLN A 30 0.49 10.32 19.79
N GLU A 31 -0.41 9.91 20.66
CA GLU A 31 -0.09 9.03 21.76
C GLU A 31 0.43 7.67 21.26
N SER A 32 1.14 6.99 22.11
CA SER A 32 1.62 5.63 21.82
C SER A 32 0.44 4.74 21.45
N THR A 33 0.59 3.93 20.39
CA THR A 33 -0.44 3.01 19.89
C THR A 33 -1.69 3.64 19.27
N ALA A 34 -1.80 4.96 19.21
CA ALA A 34 -2.86 5.61 18.44
C ALA A 34 -2.79 5.27 16.93
N LEU A 35 -1.59 5.03 16.42
CA LEU A 35 -1.31 4.61 15.05
C LEU A 35 -0.62 3.24 15.04
N TRP A 36 -1.06 2.39 14.10
CA TRP A 36 -0.46 1.07 13.83
C TRP A 36 0.09 1.07 12.42
N THR A 37 1.35 0.73 12.27
CA THR A 37 2.05 0.85 11.00
C THR A 37 2.91 -0.37 10.74
N PHE A 38 3.24 -0.61 9.49
CA PHE A 38 4.26 -1.59 9.13
C PHE A 38 5.65 -1.00 9.39
N ASP A 39 6.48 -1.67 10.20
CA ASP A 39 7.85 -1.28 10.58
C ASP A 39 7.98 0.14 11.15
N GLY A 40 6.94 0.67 11.73
CA GLY A 40 6.99 1.97 12.36
C GLY A 40 7.23 3.15 11.42
N THR A 41 7.04 2.97 10.12
CA THR A 41 7.23 4.06 9.14
C THR A 41 5.95 4.85 8.93
N PHE A 42 6.12 6.15 8.74
CA PHE A 42 5.06 7.08 8.44
C PHE A 42 5.55 8.13 7.44
N PRO A 43 5.04 8.21 6.23
CA PRO A 43 3.94 7.41 5.64
C PRO A 43 4.21 5.91 5.61
N PRO A 44 3.20 5.09 5.28
CA PRO A 44 3.33 3.64 5.21
C PRO A 44 4.48 3.19 4.31
N LYS A 45 5.17 2.11 4.70
CA LYS A 45 6.25 1.53 3.90
C LYS A 45 5.73 1.08 2.54
N LEU A 46 6.46 1.41 1.48
CA LEU A 46 6.19 0.96 0.13
C LEU A 46 7.00 -0.29 -0.19
N LEU A 47 6.34 -1.32 -0.68
CA LEU A 47 7.00 -2.49 -1.28
C LEU A 47 7.05 -2.35 -2.80
N GLN A 48 8.04 -3.00 -3.41
CA GLN A 48 8.19 -3.13 -4.85
C GLN A 48 8.39 -4.61 -5.19
N ALA A 49 7.64 -5.10 -6.17
CA ALA A 49 7.70 -6.48 -6.62
C ALA A 49 7.74 -6.56 -8.15
N ARG A 50 8.24 -7.67 -8.67
CA ARG A 50 8.23 -7.96 -10.11
C ARG A 50 7.39 -9.20 -10.38
N TYR A 51 6.81 -9.24 -11.56
CA TYR A 51 6.08 -10.41 -12.03
C TYR A 51 6.92 -11.68 -11.92
N SER A 52 6.33 -12.75 -11.41
CA SER A 52 6.93 -14.04 -11.14
C SER A 52 8.06 -14.10 -10.09
N GLU A 53 8.35 -13.01 -9.41
CA GLU A 53 9.25 -13.02 -8.27
C GLU A 53 8.46 -13.08 -6.97
N SER A 54 8.34 -14.25 -6.39
CA SER A 54 7.56 -14.45 -5.16
C SER A 54 8.09 -13.58 -4.02
N VAL A 55 7.19 -12.90 -3.36
CA VAL A 55 7.46 -12.21 -2.09
C VAL A 55 7.25 -13.19 -0.94
N LEU A 56 8.24 -13.31 -0.07
CA LEU A 56 8.13 -13.97 1.22
C LEU A 56 8.18 -12.90 2.29
N MET A 57 7.10 -12.76 3.05
CA MET A 57 6.99 -11.76 4.09
C MET A 57 6.66 -12.41 5.42
N ARG A 58 7.55 -12.26 6.40
CA ARG A 58 7.22 -12.56 7.80
C ARG A 58 6.68 -11.31 8.47
N HIS A 59 5.45 -11.40 8.91
CA HIS A 59 4.80 -10.31 9.64
C HIS A 59 4.71 -10.66 11.13
N TYR A 60 5.45 -9.92 11.95
CA TYR A 60 5.38 -10.00 13.41
C TYR A 60 4.31 -9.05 13.92
N ASN A 61 3.49 -9.52 14.85
CA ASN A 61 2.57 -8.64 15.57
C ASN A 61 3.28 -8.04 16.78
N ALA A 62 3.79 -6.83 16.62
CA ALA A 62 4.48 -6.07 17.66
C ALA A 62 3.55 -5.09 18.41
N LEU A 63 2.23 -5.24 18.27
CA LEU A 63 1.26 -4.45 19.01
C LEU A 63 1.24 -4.83 20.49
N PRO A 64 0.76 -3.95 21.39
CA PRO A 64 0.68 -4.24 22.82
C PRO A 64 -0.19 -5.46 23.12
N ILE A 65 0.20 -6.22 24.15
CA ILE A 65 -0.62 -7.32 24.67
C ILE A 65 -1.87 -6.76 25.38
N ASP A 66 -1.74 -5.63 26.07
CA ASP A 66 -2.85 -4.97 26.74
C ASP A 66 -3.77 -4.31 25.71
N VAL A 67 -4.94 -4.89 25.51
CA VAL A 67 -5.94 -4.38 24.56
C VAL A 67 -6.49 -3.01 24.94
N SER A 68 -6.38 -2.59 26.20
CA SER A 68 -6.80 -1.25 26.64
C SER A 68 -5.92 -0.13 26.04
N ALA A 69 -4.73 -0.48 25.58
CA ALA A 69 -3.83 0.43 24.89
C ALA A 69 -4.24 0.73 23.43
N ASN A 70 -5.47 0.40 23.02
CA ASN A 70 -5.97 0.62 21.68
C ASN A 70 -6.56 2.02 21.43
N HIS A 71 -6.59 2.89 22.43
CA HIS A 71 -7.23 4.22 22.34
C HIS A 71 -8.69 4.19 21.90
N GLY A 72 -9.44 3.18 22.36
CA GLY A 72 -10.90 3.09 22.23
C GLY A 72 -11.41 2.45 20.95
N PHE A 73 -10.54 2.06 20.02
CA PHE A 73 -10.92 1.33 18.80
C PHE A 73 -9.76 0.51 18.24
N GLY A 74 -10.08 -0.44 17.35
CA GLY A 74 -9.12 -1.41 16.83
C GLY A 74 -8.87 -2.59 17.78
N LEU A 75 -8.38 -3.68 17.28
CA LEU A 75 -8.02 -4.86 18.05
C LEU A 75 -6.60 -5.29 17.68
N HIS A 76 -5.79 -5.64 18.71
CA HIS A 76 -4.37 -5.95 18.58
C HIS A 76 -4.08 -7.33 17.97
N THR A 77 -5.04 -7.93 17.28
CA THR A 77 -4.86 -9.12 16.45
C THR A 77 -4.82 -8.73 15.00
N LEU A 78 -4.02 -9.41 14.20
CA LEU A 78 -3.75 -9.04 12.82
C LEU A 78 -3.87 -10.25 11.89
N THR A 79 -4.27 -10.00 10.65
CA THR A 79 -3.97 -10.86 9.51
C THR A 79 -3.72 -9.96 8.30
N THR A 80 -2.85 -10.35 7.39
CA THR A 80 -2.43 -9.45 6.29
C THR A 80 -2.92 -9.98 4.96
N HIS A 81 -3.73 -9.18 4.28
CA HIS A 81 -4.22 -9.43 2.93
C HIS A 81 -3.44 -8.61 1.91
N GLU A 82 -2.96 -9.25 0.86
CA GLU A 82 -2.43 -8.58 -0.32
C GLU A 82 -3.57 -8.39 -1.32
N HIS A 83 -4.01 -7.17 -1.50
CA HIS A 83 -5.19 -6.81 -2.26
C HIS A 83 -4.90 -6.78 -3.76
N ASN A 84 -5.69 -7.49 -4.54
CA ASN A 84 -5.57 -7.74 -5.98
C ASN A 84 -4.55 -8.82 -6.37
N GLY A 85 -3.91 -9.51 -5.43
CA GLY A 85 -2.98 -10.59 -5.74
C GLY A 85 -3.68 -11.92 -6.02
N HIS A 86 -3.06 -12.77 -6.84
CA HIS A 86 -3.45 -14.17 -7.02
C HIS A 86 -2.70 -15.02 -6.01
N ASN A 87 -3.17 -15.00 -4.77
CA ASN A 87 -2.50 -15.63 -3.64
C ASN A 87 -3.15 -16.96 -3.27
N PRO A 88 -2.36 -17.94 -2.79
CA PRO A 88 -2.92 -19.15 -2.19
C PRO A 88 -3.65 -18.77 -0.89
N ALA A 89 -4.71 -19.52 -0.56
CA ALA A 89 -5.63 -19.21 0.54
C ALA A 89 -4.93 -18.99 1.89
N GLU A 90 -3.87 -19.75 2.17
CA GLU A 90 -3.08 -19.62 3.40
C GLU A 90 -2.27 -18.32 3.47
N SER A 91 -2.03 -17.68 2.35
CA SER A 91 -1.28 -16.41 2.26
C SER A 91 -2.14 -15.22 1.83
N ASP A 92 -3.45 -15.41 1.72
CA ASP A 92 -4.38 -14.37 1.27
C ASP A 92 -4.90 -13.48 2.41
N GLY A 93 -4.56 -13.78 3.65
CA GLY A 93 -5.04 -13.02 4.80
C GLY A 93 -6.48 -13.35 5.18
N TYR A 94 -6.79 -14.64 5.31
CA TYR A 94 -8.11 -15.09 5.73
C TYR A 94 -8.49 -14.48 7.09
N ALA A 95 -9.65 -13.87 7.19
CA ALA A 95 -10.05 -13.03 8.31
C ALA A 95 -10.02 -13.73 9.68
N ASN A 96 -10.30 -15.05 9.71
CA ASN A 96 -10.26 -15.85 10.93
C ASN A 96 -8.87 -16.44 11.25
N ALA A 97 -7.90 -16.30 10.35
CA ALA A 97 -6.52 -16.76 10.57
C ALA A 97 -5.65 -15.62 11.15
N PHE A 98 -6.18 -14.89 12.11
CA PHE A 98 -5.48 -13.82 12.77
C PHE A 98 -4.49 -14.34 13.84
N PHE A 99 -3.47 -13.56 14.11
CA PHE A 99 -2.42 -13.87 15.07
C PHE A 99 -2.29 -12.75 16.12
N PHE A 100 -1.91 -13.16 17.32
CA PHE A 100 -1.89 -12.31 18.51
C PHE A 100 -0.56 -11.55 18.65
N PRO A 101 -0.53 -10.50 19.50
CA PRO A 101 0.72 -9.85 19.87
C PRO A 101 1.80 -10.84 20.32
N GLY A 102 3.02 -10.65 19.82
CA GLY A 102 4.15 -11.56 20.06
C GLY A 102 4.23 -12.75 19.13
N GLN A 103 3.22 -12.98 18.29
CA GLN A 103 3.24 -14.01 17.27
C GLN A 103 3.64 -13.43 15.90
N PHE A 104 3.86 -14.31 14.92
CA PHE A 104 4.10 -13.94 13.54
C PHE A 104 3.34 -14.87 12.60
N TYR A 105 3.20 -14.44 11.34
CA TYR A 105 2.70 -15.26 10.24
C TYR A 105 3.59 -15.07 9.02
N ASP A 106 3.80 -16.16 8.26
CA ASP A 106 4.59 -16.13 7.03
C ASP A 106 3.64 -16.13 5.83
N TYR A 107 3.74 -15.11 5.00
CA TYR A 107 3.00 -14.94 3.76
C TYR A 107 3.89 -15.21 2.57
N ARG A 108 3.36 -15.92 1.59
CA ARG A 108 3.97 -16.10 0.27
C ARG A 108 3.03 -15.56 -0.79
N TRP A 109 3.43 -14.49 -1.44
CA TRP A 109 2.73 -13.90 -2.56
C TRP A 109 3.46 -14.23 -3.85
N PRO A 110 2.88 -15.06 -4.74
CA PRO A 110 3.58 -15.59 -5.92
C PRO A 110 3.90 -14.53 -6.97
N MET A 111 3.18 -13.41 -6.97
CA MET A 111 3.33 -12.34 -7.96
C MET A 111 3.13 -12.83 -9.40
N VAL A 112 2.04 -13.54 -9.65
CA VAL A 112 1.69 -14.12 -10.95
C VAL A 112 0.40 -13.52 -11.49
N LEU A 113 0.25 -13.55 -12.81
CA LEU A 113 -0.97 -13.17 -13.51
C LEU A 113 -1.95 -14.34 -13.55
N ALA A 114 -3.23 -14.05 -13.78
CA ALA A 114 -4.23 -15.08 -14.06
C ALA A 114 -3.81 -15.94 -15.26
N GLY A 115 -4.16 -17.22 -15.19
CA GLY A 115 -3.80 -18.17 -16.24
C GLY A 115 -2.32 -18.55 -16.29
N HIS A 116 -1.52 -18.16 -15.30
CA HIS A 116 -0.09 -18.46 -15.27
C HIS A 116 0.19 -19.96 -15.42
N ASP A 117 -0.58 -20.81 -14.83
CA ASP A 117 -0.38 -22.26 -14.78
C ASP A 117 -1.59 -23.09 -15.23
N SER A 118 -2.65 -22.45 -15.72
CA SER A 118 -3.89 -23.17 -16.06
C SER A 118 -4.50 -22.81 -17.41
N VAL A 119 -4.77 -21.55 -17.70
CA VAL A 119 -5.56 -21.13 -18.88
C VAL A 119 -4.68 -20.64 -20.01
N ASN A 120 -3.73 -19.80 -19.76
CA ASN A 120 -2.86 -19.16 -20.75
C ASN A 120 -1.41 -19.59 -20.60
N THR A 121 -1.18 -20.86 -20.27
CA THR A 121 0.16 -21.42 -20.01
C THR A 121 1.10 -21.36 -21.22
N ASP A 122 0.56 -21.29 -22.42
CA ASP A 122 1.26 -21.12 -23.68
C ASP A 122 1.30 -19.67 -24.17
N ALA A 123 0.68 -18.77 -23.46
CA ALA A 123 0.68 -17.35 -23.81
C ALA A 123 2.07 -16.75 -23.61
N LEU A 124 2.80 -16.64 -24.70
CA LEU A 124 4.16 -16.08 -24.73
C LEU A 124 4.18 -14.64 -25.19
N ASP A 125 3.11 -13.90 -24.98
CA ASP A 125 3.06 -12.48 -25.29
C ASP A 125 4.12 -11.73 -24.46
N ALA A 126 4.92 -10.90 -25.13
CA ALA A 126 5.98 -10.15 -24.46
C ALA A 126 5.45 -9.24 -23.34
N ARG A 127 4.18 -8.80 -23.44
CA ARG A 127 3.53 -7.99 -22.41
C ARG A 127 3.30 -8.73 -21.09
N ALA A 128 3.22 -10.07 -21.12
CA ALA A 128 3.12 -10.90 -19.92
C ALA A 128 4.48 -11.23 -19.29
N GLY A 129 5.58 -10.79 -19.90
CA GLY A 129 6.93 -11.06 -19.40
C GLY A 129 7.29 -10.26 -18.15
N THR A 130 8.43 -10.60 -17.58
CA THR A 130 9.01 -9.90 -16.43
C THR A 130 10.35 -9.28 -16.77
N PRO A 131 10.73 -8.12 -16.21
CA PRO A 131 12.09 -7.61 -16.29
C PRO A 131 13.09 -8.63 -15.78
N ASP A 132 14.19 -8.86 -16.55
CA ASP A 132 15.25 -9.81 -16.15
C ASP A 132 16.29 -9.23 -15.18
N GLY A 133 16.22 -7.92 -14.95
CA GLY A 133 17.19 -7.20 -14.10
C GLY A 133 18.46 -6.75 -14.84
N GLU A 134 18.58 -7.09 -16.11
CA GLU A 134 19.72 -6.74 -16.97
C GLU A 134 19.31 -5.83 -18.13
N GLY A 135 18.13 -5.24 -18.04
CA GLY A 135 17.55 -4.37 -19.08
C GLY A 135 16.72 -5.09 -20.13
N GLY A 136 16.62 -6.43 -20.07
CA GLY A 136 15.82 -7.27 -20.94
C GLY A 136 14.50 -7.75 -20.32
N VAL A 137 13.89 -8.74 -20.96
CA VAL A 137 12.62 -9.35 -20.55
C VAL A 137 12.74 -10.88 -20.59
N ARG A 138 12.43 -11.52 -19.48
CA ARG A 138 12.19 -12.97 -19.41
C ARG A 138 10.71 -13.23 -19.71
N LYS A 139 10.43 -14.04 -20.74
CA LYS A 139 9.06 -14.44 -21.09
C LYS A 139 8.54 -15.46 -20.07
N ILE A 140 7.36 -15.22 -19.55
CA ILE A 140 6.68 -16.08 -18.58
C ILE A 140 5.22 -16.23 -19.04
N PRO A 141 4.62 -17.42 -18.95
CA PRO A 141 3.21 -17.60 -19.26
C PRO A 141 2.32 -16.75 -18.37
N GLY A 142 1.25 -16.20 -18.93
CA GLY A 142 0.27 -15.39 -18.22
C GLY A 142 -0.59 -14.56 -19.15
N ASP A 143 -1.72 -14.09 -18.66
CA ASP A 143 -2.60 -13.19 -19.42
C ASP A 143 -2.16 -11.73 -19.24
N TYR A 144 -1.56 -11.13 -20.26
CA TYR A 144 -1.10 -9.74 -20.20
C TYR A 144 -2.23 -8.72 -19.92
N ARG A 145 -3.47 -9.07 -20.19
CA ARG A 145 -4.64 -8.21 -19.92
C ARG A 145 -4.89 -8.03 -18.43
N GLU A 146 -4.35 -8.91 -17.62
CA GLU A 146 -4.35 -8.76 -16.18
C GLU A 146 -3.00 -8.24 -15.66
N THR A 147 -2.24 -7.52 -16.48
CA THR A 147 -0.96 -6.95 -16.04
C THR A 147 -1.16 -6.00 -14.88
N MET A 148 -0.70 -6.45 -13.73
CA MET A 148 -0.84 -5.75 -12.47
C MET A 148 0.12 -4.56 -12.41
N SER A 149 -0.28 -3.51 -11.74
CA SER A 149 0.48 -2.26 -11.64
C SER A 149 0.66 -1.81 -10.20
N THR A 150 -0.43 -1.60 -9.50
CA THR A 150 -0.41 -1.09 -8.12
C THR A 150 -1.30 -1.96 -7.27
N HIS A 151 -0.70 -2.56 -6.28
CA HIS A 151 -1.38 -3.31 -5.24
C HIS A 151 -1.25 -2.58 -3.92
N TRP A 152 -1.84 -3.13 -2.89
CA TRP A 152 -1.63 -2.73 -1.52
C TRP A 152 -1.85 -3.93 -0.61
N PHE A 153 -1.36 -3.87 0.59
CA PHE A 153 -1.59 -4.89 1.61
C PHE A 153 -2.03 -4.21 2.89
N HIS A 154 -2.89 -4.90 3.63
CA HIS A 154 -3.55 -4.31 4.79
C HIS A 154 -4.01 -5.38 5.77
N ASP A 155 -4.34 -4.96 6.98
CA ASP A 155 -5.01 -5.84 7.92
C ASP A 155 -6.38 -6.29 7.40
N HIS A 156 -6.70 -7.54 7.63
CA HIS A 156 -7.99 -8.13 7.25
C HIS A 156 -8.65 -8.91 8.41
N MET A 157 -8.34 -8.52 9.65
CA MET A 157 -8.85 -9.16 10.86
C MET A 157 -10.38 -9.08 10.94
N LEU A 158 -11.02 -10.21 11.25
CA LEU A 158 -12.48 -10.32 11.36
C LEU A 158 -13.05 -9.21 12.27
N ASP A 159 -14.10 -8.54 11.79
CA ASP A 159 -14.85 -7.46 12.44
C ASP A 159 -14.05 -6.17 12.75
N PHE A 160 -12.71 -6.18 12.62
CA PHE A 160 -11.87 -5.03 12.97
C PHE A 160 -11.06 -4.47 11.80
N THR A 161 -11.17 -5.03 10.61
CA THR A 161 -10.42 -4.58 9.43
C THR A 161 -10.48 -3.07 9.25
N ALA A 162 -11.68 -2.49 9.24
CA ALA A 162 -11.86 -1.05 9.01
C ALA A 162 -11.15 -0.19 10.08
N GLN A 163 -11.23 -0.60 11.34
CA GLN A 163 -10.61 0.10 12.47
C GLN A 163 -9.10 0.01 12.42
N ASN A 164 -8.56 -1.19 12.15
CA ASN A 164 -7.13 -1.45 12.10
C ASN A 164 -6.48 -0.74 10.90
N VAL A 165 -7.11 -0.79 9.73
CA VAL A 165 -6.69 -0.05 8.53
C VAL A 165 -6.75 1.46 8.77
N TYR A 166 -7.79 1.96 9.41
CA TYR A 166 -7.91 3.37 9.74
C TYR A 166 -6.77 3.86 10.65
N LYS A 167 -6.27 3.00 11.55
CA LYS A 167 -5.10 3.30 12.38
C LYS A 167 -3.77 3.33 11.61
N GLY A 168 -3.71 2.76 10.40
CA GLY A 168 -2.53 2.78 9.56
C GLY A 168 -2.01 1.42 9.11
N SER A 169 -2.74 0.33 9.42
CA SER A 169 -2.36 -1.02 8.96
C SER A 169 -2.67 -1.21 7.47
N ALA A 170 -2.11 -0.35 6.64
CA ALA A 170 -2.21 -0.38 5.18
C ALA A 170 -0.93 0.18 4.55
N ALA A 171 -0.47 -0.43 3.48
CA ALA A 171 0.69 0.02 2.73
C ALA A 171 0.56 -0.33 1.25
N MET A 172 1.14 0.49 0.38
CA MET A 172 1.09 0.25 -1.06
C MET A 172 2.23 -0.66 -1.51
N MET A 173 1.97 -1.37 -2.61
CA MET A 173 2.97 -2.15 -3.31
C MET A 173 2.95 -1.82 -4.80
N ASN A 174 4.10 -1.46 -5.35
CA ASN A 174 4.27 -1.25 -6.78
C ASN A 174 4.68 -2.56 -7.43
N TYR A 175 3.96 -2.91 -8.47
CA TYR A 175 4.17 -4.15 -9.20
C TYR A 175 4.68 -3.83 -10.62
N TYR A 176 5.76 -4.49 -11.02
CA TYR A 176 6.44 -4.27 -12.30
C TYR A 176 6.45 -5.53 -13.15
N SER A 177 6.30 -5.33 -14.46
CA SER A 177 6.27 -6.38 -15.47
C SER A 177 6.99 -5.93 -16.74
N ALA A 178 6.93 -6.72 -17.79
CA ALA A 178 7.44 -6.30 -19.10
C ALA A 178 6.71 -5.07 -19.64
N LEU A 179 5.42 -4.96 -19.36
CA LEU A 179 4.59 -3.84 -19.83
C LEU A 179 4.83 -2.55 -19.02
N ASP A 180 5.12 -2.68 -17.74
CA ASP A 180 5.46 -1.56 -16.85
C ASP A 180 6.80 -1.86 -16.16
N ARG A 181 7.89 -1.44 -16.80
CA ARG A 181 9.26 -1.73 -16.32
C ARG A 181 9.69 -0.86 -15.15
N GLY A 182 8.96 0.23 -14.88
CA GLY A 182 9.46 1.23 -13.94
C GLY A 182 10.79 1.84 -14.39
N ASN A 183 11.04 1.87 -15.69
CA ASN A 183 12.16 2.55 -16.33
C ASN A 183 11.67 3.13 -17.67
N GLU A 184 11.49 4.44 -17.71
CA GLU A 184 10.97 5.15 -18.88
C GLU A 184 11.97 5.26 -20.05
N GLY A 185 13.24 4.93 -19.82
CA GLY A 185 14.29 4.95 -20.84
C GLY A 185 14.31 3.72 -21.74
N ILE A 186 13.71 2.61 -21.33
CA ILE A 186 13.72 1.37 -22.11
C ILE A 186 12.65 1.42 -23.18
N ASP A 187 13.07 1.38 -24.44
CA ASP A 187 12.22 1.40 -25.64
C ASP A 187 12.39 0.07 -26.40
N ASP A 188 11.64 -0.93 -25.99
CA ASP A 188 11.67 -2.29 -26.54
C ASP A 188 10.38 -2.65 -27.32
N GLY A 189 9.48 -1.67 -27.49
CA GLY A 189 8.19 -1.87 -28.16
C GLY A 189 7.12 -2.55 -27.27
N VAL A 190 7.45 -2.91 -26.02
CA VAL A 190 6.54 -3.53 -25.06
C VAL A 190 6.33 -2.63 -23.86
N ASN A 191 7.40 -2.08 -23.31
CA ASN A 191 7.35 -1.18 -22.17
C ASN A 191 6.55 0.08 -22.47
N LEU A 192 5.56 0.39 -21.65
CA LEU A 192 4.72 1.60 -21.80
C LEU A 192 5.48 2.90 -21.52
N ARG A 193 6.69 2.81 -20.97
CA ARG A 193 7.54 3.96 -20.64
C ARG A 193 6.82 5.01 -19.78
N LEU A 194 6.02 4.52 -18.84
CA LEU A 194 5.33 5.39 -17.88
C LEU A 194 6.35 6.21 -17.08
N PRO A 195 6.03 7.46 -16.72
CA PRO A 195 6.95 8.33 -15.97
C PRO A 195 7.45 7.62 -14.71
N SER A 196 8.77 7.45 -14.58
CA SER A 196 9.37 6.72 -13.47
C SER A 196 10.79 7.20 -13.15
N GLY A 197 11.66 7.28 -14.15
CA GLY A 197 13.08 7.55 -14.06
C GLY A 197 13.89 6.52 -14.84
N THR A 198 15.22 6.64 -14.83
CA THR A 198 16.12 5.80 -15.62
C THR A 198 17.37 5.35 -14.89
N ALA A 199 17.48 5.65 -13.58
CA ALA A 199 18.69 5.37 -12.81
C ALA A 199 18.85 3.87 -12.47
N LEU A 200 17.74 3.16 -12.35
CA LEU A 200 17.70 1.73 -12.06
C LEU A 200 17.15 0.97 -13.26
N ASP A 201 17.49 -0.30 -13.39
CA ASP A 201 16.96 -1.18 -14.45
C ASP A 201 15.44 -1.28 -14.39
N TRP A 202 14.88 -1.23 -13.18
CA TRP A 202 13.44 -1.24 -12.93
C TRP A 202 13.10 -0.51 -11.63
N GLY A 203 11.82 -0.16 -11.46
CA GLY A 203 11.30 0.34 -10.18
C GLY A 203 11.79 1.75 -9.81
N ASN A 204 12.17 2.57 -10.80
CA ASN A 204 12.50 3.98 -10.57
C ASN A 204 11.29 4.75 -10.06
N ARG A 205 11.51 5.67 -9.12
CA ARG A 205 10.46 6.44 -8.44
C ARG A 205 10.63 7.95 -8.52
N ASP A 206 11.56 8.43 -9.32
CA ASP A 206 11.80 9.89 -9.46
C ASP A 206 10.54 10.64 -9.91
N TYR A 207 9.69 9.98 -10.70
CA TYR A 207 8.49 10.56 -11.28
C TYR A 207 7.26 9.64 -11.16
N ASP A 208 7.36 8.59 -10.35
CA ASP A 208 6.30 7.63 -10.02
C ASP A 208 5.99 7.74 -8.51
N VAL A 209 4.88 8.39 -8.18
CA VAL A 209 4.57 8.85 -6.82
C VAL A 209 3.35 8.12 -6.28
N ASN A 210 3.50 7.51 -5.12
CA ASN A 210 2.43 6.82 -4.42
C ASN A 210 1.71 7.78 -3.47
N LEU A 211 0.39 7.84 -3.54
CA LEU A 211 -0.47 8.67 -2.72
C LEU A 211 -1.60 7.85 -2.11
N VAL A 212 -1.60 7.72 -0.79
CA VAL A 212 -2.73 7.18 -0.03
C VAL A 212 -3.65 8.34 0.36
N LEU A 213 -4.84 8.36 -0.19
CA LEU A 213 -5.88 9.33 0.13
C LEU A 213 -6.77 8.74 1.22
N ALA A 214 -6.92 9.43 2.34
CA ALA A 214 -7.80 8.98 3.41
C ALA A 214 -8.40 10.16 4.17
N ASP A 215 -9.62 9.98 4.66
CA ASP A 215 -10.21 10.90 5.60
C ASP A 215 -9.97 10.44 7.04
N LYS A 216 -9.71 11.39 7.91
CA LYS A 216 -9.46 11.18 9.33
C LYS A 216 -10.29 12.14 10.17
N ALA A 217 -10.43 11.83 11.43
CA ALA A 217 -10.98 12.72 12.45
C ALA A 217 -10.12 12.69 13.71
N TRP A 218 -10.10 13.78 14.44
CA TRP A 218 -9.38 13.91 15.70
C TRP A 218 -10.35 14.39 16.78
N ASP A 219 -10.08 13.95 18.00
CA ASP A 219 -10.78 14.46 19.15
C ASP A 219 -10.35 15.90 19.53
N LYS A 220 -10.91 16.43 20.60
CA LYS A 220 -10.60 17.81 21.06
C LYS A 220 -9.16 17.95 21.61
N GLU A 221 -8.51 16.88 21.94
CA GLU A 221 -7.11 16.79 22.34
C GLU A 221 -6.18 16.63 21.14
N GLY A 222 -6.73 16.46 19.92
CA GLY A 222 -5.97 16.27 18.69
C GLY A 222 -5.42 14.87 18.51
N GLN A 223 -6.01 13.87 19.18
CA GLN A 223 -5.69 12.48 18.99
C GLN A 223 -6.61 11.82 17.96
N LEU A 224 -6.10 10.82 17.25
CA LEU A 224 -6.89 10.11 16.22
C LEU A 224 -8.14 9.51 16.84
N TRP A 225 -9.28 9.78 16.23
CA TRP A 225 -10.59 9.34 16.71
C TRP A 225 -11.36 8.56 15.64
N PHE A 226 -12.15 7.58 16.07
CA PHE A 226 -12.98 6.76 15.22
C PHE A 226 -14.30 6.41 15.93
N ASN A 227 -15.41 6.37 15.21
CA ASN A 227 -16.70 5.90 15.72
C ASN A 227 -17.04 4.52 15.13
N PRO A 228 -16.80 3.42 15.84
CA PRO A 228 -17.10 2.07 15.35
C PRO A 228 -18.60 1.77 15.27
N PHE A 229 -19.44 2.55 15.91
CA PHE A 229 -20.88 2.31 16.03
C PHE A 229 -21.71 3.07 14.98
N ASN A 230 -21.09 3.70 14.01
CA ASN A 230 -21.82 4.36 12.94
C ASN A 230 -22.28 3.35 11.88
N LEU A 231 -23.56 3.01 11.89
CA LEU A 231 -24.16 2.04 10.97
C LEU A 231 -24.12 2.47 9.48
N ARG A 232 -23.85 3.74 9.19
CA ARG A 232 -23.69 4.25 7.81
C ARG A 232 -22.23 4.30 7.35
N GLY A 233 -21.33 3.72 8.13
CA GLY A 233 -19.89 3.82 7.96
C GLY A 233 -19.30 5.09 8.55
N PHE A 234 -18.01 5.08 8.80
CA PHE A 234 -17.29 6.21 9.36
C PHE A 234 -16.81 7.14 8.24
N VAL A 235 -17.04 8.43 8.43
CA VAL A 235 -16.59 9.50 7.53
C VAL A 235 -15.86 10.55 8.37
N GLY A 236 -14.57 10.71 8.14
CA GLY A 236 -13.76 11.77 8.77
C GLY A 236 -14.03 13.15 8.13
N ASP A 237 -13.66 14.19 8.81
CA ASP A 237 -13.82 15.58 8.38
C ASP A 237 -12.54 16.22 7.82
N VAL A 238 -11.40 15.53 7.95
CA VAL A 238 -10.10 15.99 7.48
C VAL A 238 -9.54 15.05 6.42
N MET A 239 -9.30 15.59 5.23
CA MET A 239 -8.66 14.85 4.14
C MET A 239 -7.15 14.83 4.35
N THR A 240 -6.55 13.66 4.23
CA THR A 240 -5.10 13.46 4.31
C THR A 240 -4.55 12.83 3.04
N VAL A 241 -3.28 13.08 2.77
CA VAL A 241 -2.51 12.39 1.74
C VAL A 241 -1.27 11.81 2.41
N ASN A 242 -1.05 10.51 2.26
CA ASN A 242 -0.01 9.78 2.97
C ASN A 242 -0.05 10.05 4.49
N TRP A 243 -1.28 10.10 5.05
CA TRP A 243 -1.62 10.39 6.43
C TRP A 243 -1.32 11.84 6.91
N LEU A 244 -0.76 12.69 6.04
CA LEU A 244 -0.45 14.08 6.37
C LEU A 244 -1.56 15.02 5.94
N TYR A 245 -1.81 16.05 6.73
CA TYR A 245 -2.76 17.10 6.40
C TYR A 245 -2.10 18.14 5.50
N LYS A 246 -2.68 18.36 4.32
CA LYS A 246 -2.21 19.34 3.33
C LYS A 246 -0.71 19.25 3.03
N PRO A 247 -0.17 18.08 2.72
CA PRO A 247 1.22 17.98 2.30
C PRO A 247 1.42 18.67 0.95
N TYR A 248 2.67 19.00 0.65
CA TYR A 248 3.08 19.49 -0.66
C TYR A 248 4.13 18.58 -1.28
N LEU A 249 4.24 18.64 -2.59
CA LEU A 249 5.25 17.93 -3.37
C LEU A 249 5.85 18.91 -4.37
N ASP A 250 7.17 19.12 -4.28
CA ASP A 250 7.90 19.87 -5.27
C ASP A 250 8.06 19.05 -6.55
N VAL A 251 7.60 19.59 -7.67
CA VAL A 251 7.61 18.88 -8.95
C VAL A 251 8.43 19.65 -9.99
N ARG A 252 9.08 18.91 -10.88
CA ARG A 252 9.73 19.46 -12.07
C ARG A 252 8.70 19.64 -13.20
N ALA A 253 8.99 20.51 -14.17
CA ALA A 253 8.12 20.73 -15.33
C ALA A 253 8.19 19.55 -16.31
N ARG A 254 7.49 18.45 -15.98
CA ARG A 254 7.40 17.23 -16.78
C ARG A 254 6.18 16.39 -16.42
N LYS A 255 5.95 15.28 -17.13
CA LYS A 255 4.91 14.31 -16.80
C LYS A 255 5.32 13.51 -15.55
N TYR A 256 4.32 13.26 -14.70
CA TYR A 256 4.40 12.38 -13.54
C TYR A 256 3.37 11.27 -13.65
N ARG A 257 3.66 10.15 -13.05
CA ARG A 257 2.70 9.10 -12.74
C ARG A 257 2.33 9.21 -11.27
N PHE A 258 1.05 9.21 -10.97
CA PHE A 258 0.54 9.12 -9.61
C PHE A 258 -0.19 7.78 -9.42
N ARG A 259 0.15 7.06 -8.39
CA ARG A 259 -0.56 5.87 -7.95
C ARG A 259 -1.44 6.26 -6.78
N LEU A 260 -2.74 6.18 -6.96
CA LEU A 260 -3.71 6.66 -5.99
C LEU A 260 -4.37 5.47 -5.31
N LEU A 261 -4.25 5.38 -3.99
CA LEU A 261 -4.98 4.43 -3.16
C LEU A 261 -6.05 5.18 -2.37
N ASN A 262 -7.31 4.76 -2.47
CA ASN A 262 -8.34 5.17 -1.53
C ASN A 262 -8.22 4.33 -0.25
N GLY A 263 -7.62 4.91 0.79
CA GLY A 263 -7.42 4.29 2.10
C GLY A 263 -8.48 4.72 3.14
N SER A 264 -9.60 5.26 2.71
CA SER A 264 -10.73 5.62 3.58
C SER A 264 -11.61 4.43 3.92
N VAL A 265 -12.27 4.47 5.07
CA VAL A 265 -13.22 3.43 5.50
C VAL A 265 -14.46 3.42 4.62
N SER A 266 -15.06 4.59 4.39
CA SER A 266 -16.38 4.67 3.72
C SER A 266 -16.47 5.75 2.65
N ARG A 267 -15.44 6.59 2.50
CA ARG A 267 -15.49 7.74 1.60
C ARG A 267 -15.04 7.37 0.19
N TYR A 268 -15.78 7.86 -0.80
CA TYR A 268 -15.34 7.92 -2.19
C TYR A 268 -14.66 9.26 -2.47
N PHE A 269 -13.62 9.26 -3.30
CA PHE A 269 -12.94 10.47 -3.73
C PHE A 269 -13.20 10.75 -5.21
N LYS A 270 -13.47 12.01 -5.51
CA LYS A 270 -13.38 12.57 -6.84
C LYS A 270 -12.12 13.43 -6.90
N VAL A 271 -11.12 12.97 -7.62
CA VAL A 271 -9.83 13.66 -7.74
C VAL A 271 -9.84 14.56 -8.96
N ALA A 272 -9.33 15.79 -8.82
CA ALA A 272 -9.08 16.70 -9.93
C ALA A 272 -7.75 17.43 -9.70
N LEU A 273 -7.02 17.67 -10.77
CA LEU A 273 -5.86 18.54 -10.77
C LEU A 273 -6.29 19.94 -11.21
N MET A 274 -5.94 20.94 -10.41
CA MET A 274 -6.26 22.33 -10.71
C MET A 274 -4.98 23.16 -10.73
N ASN A 275 -4.86 24.07 -11.67
CA ASN A 275 -3.76 25.03 -11.69
C ASN A 275 -4.01 26.15 -10.66
N GLN A 276 -3.04 27.08 -10.53
CA GLN A 276 -3.17 28.20 -9.60
C GLN A 276 -4.32 29.14 -9.91
N SER A 277 -4.78 29.18 -11.17
CA SER A 277 -5.94 29.98 -11.59
C SER A 277 -7.28 29.27 -11.35
N GLY A 278 -7.26 28.06 -10.79
CA GLY A 278 -8.46 27.26 -10.56
C GLY A 278 -8.98 26.54 -11.82
N GLU A 279 -8.19 26.45 -12.87
CA GLU A 279 -8.56 25.74 -14.09
C GLU A 279 -8.15 24.26 -14.00
N PRO A 280 -8.95 23.32 -14.51
CA PRO A 280 -8.63 21.91 -14.49
C PRO A 280 -7.42 21.60 -15.38
N VAL A 281 -6.50 20.81 -14.87
CA VAL A 281 -5.38 20.23 -15.60
C VAL A 281 -5.75 18.80 -15.98
N PRO A 282 -5.76 18.46 -17.28
CA PRO A 282 -6.12 17.11 -17.70
C PRO A 282 -5.10 16.07 -17.24
N PHE A 283 -5.56 14.89 -16.89
CA PHE A 283 -4.75 13.71 -16.63
C PHE A 283 -5.40 12.48 -17.26
N TYR A 284 -4.59 11.45 -17.46
CA TYR A 284 -5.03 10.19 -18.06
C TYR A 284 -4.99 9.10 -17.02
N MET A 285 -6.07 8.32 -16.93
CA MET A 285 -6.09 7.10 -16.14
C MET A 285 -5.43 5.99 -16.96
N VAL A 286 -4.34 5.42 -16.46
CA VAL A 286 -3.55 4.39 -17.15
C VAL A 286 -3.70 3.01 -16.53
N ALA A 287 -4.24 2.94 -15.33
CA ALA A 287 -4.55 1.71 -14.63
C ALA A 287 -5.75 1.92 -13.71
N ASN A 288 -6.49 0.88 -13.44
CA ASN A 288 -7.62 0.88 -12.53
C ASN A 288 -7.64 -0.43 -11.75
N ASP A 289 -7.86 -0.33 -10.44
CA ASP A 289 -7.95 -1.48 -9.53
C ASP A 289 -6.80 -2.47 -9.71
N GLY A 290 -5.59 -1.95 -9.79
CA GLY A 290 -4.36 -2.72 -9.97
C GLY A 290 -4.03 -3.12 -11.41
N ASN A 291 -4.95 -3.07 -12.35
CA ASN A 291 -4.73 -3.51 -13.72
C ASN A 291 -4.39 -2.35 -14.66
N VAL A 292 -3.42 -2.55 -15.54
CA VAL A 292 -3.11 -1.61 -16.62
C VAL A 292 -4.22 -1.66 -17.66
N MET A 293 -4.72 -0.50 -18.06
CA MET A 293 -5.81 -0.40 -19.02
C MET A 293 -5.29 -0.56 -20.45
N GLU A 294 -6.05 -1.20 -21.30
CA GLU A 294 -5.67 -1.41 -22.71
C GLU A 294 -5.70 -0.10 -23.52
N HIS A 295 -6.58 0.85 -23.17
CA HIS A 295 -6.74 2.19 -23.79
C HIS A 295 -7.61 3.13 -22.97
#